data_75ec738a1e6f043f4502da3af5856c32
#
_entry.id   75ec738a1e6f043f4502da3af5856c32
#
_cell.length_a   1.000
_cell.length_b   1.000
_cell.length_c   1.000
_cell.angle_alpha   90.00
_cell.angle_beta   90.00
_cell.angle_gamma   90.00
#
_symmetry.space_group_name_H-M   'P 1'
#
loop_
_entity.id
_entity.type
_entity.pdbx_description
1 polymer ?
#
loop_
_entity_poly.entity_id
_entity_poly.type
_entity_poly.pdbx_seq_one_letter_code
_entity_poly.pdbx_strand_id
1 'polypeptide(L)'
;MHFTGRTWRPPYEAHSVIIQATSGCTYRKCRFCNLYNHECFRMSPMEEFEEDLAEIKTYQPNARRIFWTGANPFAMSYENLRLRAWTVRDYLIKCQTMAMFSSIRDIKNKEVWQLRKLRAAGINGLSIGTESGDDQTLLLANKGYNSDDIVEQCRKLDEAGIEYYFVYMTGLAGKGNGYRNAVNSARLFSQLNPYFISVDSLTLFPD
;
A
#
# COMPACT_ATOMS: atom_id res chain seq x y z
N MET A 1 13.53 -16.25 7.33
CA MET A 1 12.46 -15.22 7.06
C MET A 1 11.75 -14.86 8.35
N HIS A 2 11.78 -13.59 8.75
CA HIS A 2 11.24 -13.06 10.01
C HIS A 2 9.83 -12.47 9.80
N PHE A 3 8.81 -13.34 9.73
CA PHE A 3 7.42 -12.90 9.65
C PHE A 3 6.79 -12.83 11.04
N THR A 4 6.24 -11.67 11.39
CA THR A 4 5.50 -11.44 12.63
C THR A 4 4.12 -10.85 12.32
N GLY A 5 3.08 -11.36 13.00
CA GLY A 5 1.70 -10.94 12.75
C GLY A 5 1.15 -11.45 11.41
N ARG A 6 0.06 -10.84 10.98
CA ARG A 6 -0.62 -11.22 9.72
C ARG A 6 0.12 -10.66 8.51
N THR A 7 0.34 -11.54 7.55
CA THR A 7 1.01 -11.20 6.29
C THR A 7 0.03 -11.35 5.14
N TRP A 8 -0.17 -10.28 4.40
CA TRP A 8 -1.05 -10.23 3.25
C TRP A 8 -0.28 -9.80 2.00
N ARG A 9 -0.69 -10.35 0.88
CA ARG A 9 -0.23 -9.99 -0.45
C ARG A 9 -1.42 -9.98 -1.39
N PRO A 10 -1.60 -8.95 -2.24
CA PRO A 10 -2.71 -8.93 -3.18
C PRO A 10 -2.52 -9.99 -4.26
N PRO A 11 -3.61 -10.56 -4.83
CA PRO A 11 -3.53 -11.63 -5.83
C PRO A 11 -2.67 -11.30 -7.05
N TYR A 12 -2.67 -10.04 -7.48
CA TYR A 12 -1.87 -9.59 -8.62
C TYR A 12 -0.35 -9.52 -8.34
N GLU A 13 0.06 -9.66 -7.09
CA GLU A 13 1.46 -9.79 -6.67
C GLU A 13 1.84 -11.26 -6.37
N ALA A 14 1.01 -12.25 -6.78
CA ALA A 14 1.23 -13.66 -6.46
C ALA A 14 2.61 -14.19 -6.86
N HIS A 15 3.20 -13.62 -7.91
CA HIS A 15 4.52 -14.03 -8.42
C HIS A 15 5.68 -13.21 -7.85
N SER A 16 5.44 -12.15 -7.09
CA SER A 16 6.50 -11.40 -6.45
C SER A 16 7.07 -12.14 -5.24
N VAL A 17 8.35 -11.95 -4.98
CA VAL A 17 8.95 -12.39 -3.71
C VAL A 17 8.42 -11.50 -2.60
N ILE A 18 8.14 -12.07 -1.43
CA ILE A 18 7.68 -11.29 -0.28
C ILE A 18 8.79 -11.13 0.75
N ILE A 19 8.84 -9.95 1.36
CA ILE A 19 9.65 -9.65 2.54
C ILE A 19 8.83 -8.79 3.50
N GLN A 20 8.98 -9.00 4.79
CA GLN A 20 8.29 -8.17 5.77
C GLN A 20 9.09 -6.91 6.07
N ALA A 21 8.58 -5.75 5.65
CA ALA A 21 9.16 -4.46 6.00
C ALA A 21 8.53 -3.85 7.26
N THR A 22 7.23 -4.15 7.48
CA THR A 22 6.49 -3.69 8.66
C THR A 22 5.45 -4.72 9.08
N SER A 23 5.01 -4.66 10.33
CA SER A 23 3.81 -5.34 10.83
C SER A 23 2.80 -4.33 11.36
N GLY A 24 1.53 -4.74 11.48
CA GLY A 24 0.44 -3.87 11.95
C GLY A 24 0.13 -2.70 11.03
N CYS A 25 -0.80 -1.85 11.47
CA CYS A 25 -1.28 -0.68 10.72
C CYS A 25 -1.09 0.61 11.53
N THR A 26 -0.61 1.69 10.91
CA THR A 26 -0.42 2.99 11.56
C THR A 26 -1.72 3.68 11.94
N TYR A 27 -2.84 3.35 11.27
CA TYR A 27 -4.11 4.05 11.50
C TYR A 27 -5.09 3.32 12.41
N ARG A 28 -5.43 2.09 12.13
CA ARG A 28 -6.31 1.21 12.93
C ARG A 28 -7.67 1.81 13.33
N LYS A 29 -8.21 2.75 12.56
CA LYS A 29 -9.49 3.44 12.85
C LYS A 29 -10.57 3.21 11.80
N CYS A 30 -10.25 2.48 10.72
CA CYS A 30 -11.24 2.14 9.70
C CYS A 30 -12.30 1.22 10.31
N ARG A 31 -13.57 1.62 10.24
CA ARG A 31 -14.68 0.91 10.91
C ARG A 31 -14.98 -0.47 10.33
N PHE A 32 -14.60 -0.71 9.09
CA PHE A 32 -14.82 -2.00 8.40
C PHE A 32 -13.66 -2.99 8.54
N CYS A 33 -12.49 -2.52 9.00
CA CYS A 33 -11.26 -3.31 8.99
C CYS A 33 -10.96 -3.85 10.39
N ASN A 34 -10.86 -5.17 10.50
CA ASN A 34 -10.46 -5.87 11.73
C ASN A 34 -9.10 -6.57 11.58
N LEU A 35 -8.41 -6.43 10.44
CA LEU A 35 -7.22 -7.22 10.11
C LEU A 35 -6.05 -7.00 11.09
N TYR A 36 -5.91 -5.78 11.63
CA TYR A 36 -4.77 -5.40 12.46
C TYR A 36 -5.18 -4.80 13.82
N ASN A 37 -6.38 -5.12 14.33
CA ASN A 37 -6.89 -4.54 15.58
C ASN A 37 -6.00 -4.81 16.79
N HIS A 38 -5.33 -5.96 16.82
CA HIS A 38 -4.47 -6.40 17.92
C HIS A 38 -2.97 -6.29 17.61
N GLU A 39 -2.61 -5.69 16.47
CA GLU A 39 -1.22 -5.56 16.04
C GLU A 39 -0.78 -4.10 16.05
N CYS A 40 0.20 -3.77 16.90
CA CYS A 40 0.84 -2.45 16.84
C CYS A 40 1.72 -2.33 15.59
N PHE A 41 1.73 -1.13 15.01
CA PHE A 41 2.67 -0.87 13.91
C PHE A 41 4.11 -0.99 14.41
N ARG A 42 4.91 -1.76 13.69
CA ARG A 42 6.34 -1.95 13.92
C ARG A 42 7.06 -2.02 12.58
N MET A 43 8.21 -1.37 12.47
CA MET A 43 9.14 -1.62 11.37
C MET A 43 9.99 -2.86 11.71
N SER A 44 10.24 -3.71 10.73
CA SER A 44 11.23 -4.78 10.89
C SER A 44 12.60 -4.17 11.17
N PRO A 45 13.35 -4.66 12.18
CA PRO A 45 14.74 -4.25 12.37
C PRO A 45 15.55 -4.42 11.08
N MET A 46 16.55 -3.56 10.85
CA MET A 46 17.35 -3.68 9.61
C MET A 46 18.13 -5.00 9.56
N GLU A 47 18.61 -5.47 10.70
CA GLU A 47 19.29 -6.76 10.82
C GLU A 47 18.42 -7.93 10.35
N GLU A 48 17.19 -8.06 10.86
CA GLU A 48 16.21 -9.06 10.42
C GLU A 48 15.89 -8.92 8.91
N PHE A 49 15.77 -7.67 8.42
CA PHE A 49 15.48 -7.38 7.03
C PHE A 49 16.63 -7.80 6.09
N GLU A 50 17.88 -7.61 6.52
CA GLU A 50 19.09 -8.03 5.79
C GLU A 50 19.26 -9.55 5.81
N GLU A 51 19.02 -10.20 6.94
CA GLU A 51 19.01 -11.66 7.04
C GLU A 51 17.97 -12.28 6.11
N ASP A 52 16.77 -11.71 6.06
CA ASP A 52 15.72 -12.14 5.14
C ASP A 52 16.13 -11.97 3.66
N LEU A 53 16.80 -10.87 3.31
CA LEU A 53 17.35 -10.65 1.97
C LEU A 53 18.45 -11.64 1.63
N ALA A 54 19.33 -11.95 2.58
CA ALA A 54 20.37 -12.96 2.39
C ALA A 54 19.76 -14.34 2.13
N GLU A 55 18.71 -14.70 2.88
CA GLU A 55 17.96 -15.93 2.66
C GLU A 55 17.28 -15.95 1.28
N ILE A 56 16.57 -14.86 0.88
CA ILE A 56 15.95 -14.74 -0.44
C ILE A 56 17.01 -14.91 -1.55
N LYS A 57 18.17 -14.32 -1.38
CA LYS A 57 19.25 -14.41 -2.36
C LYS A 57 19.70 -15.85 -2.62
N THR A 58 19.56 -16.77 -1.65
CA THR A 58 19.96 -18.17 -1.81
C THR A 58 19.04 -18.94 -2.74
N TYR A 59 17.72 -18.72 -2.68
CA TYR A 59 16.75 -19.48 -3.48
C TYR A 59 16.06 -18.68 -4.60
N GLN A 60 16.12 -17.35 -4.56
CA GLN A 60 15.60 -16.48 -5.63
C GLN A 60 16.57 -15.35 -6.01
N PRO A 61 17.83 -15.65 -6.38
CA PRO A 61 18.85 -14.64 -6.70
C PRO A 61 18.49 -13.75 -7.90
N ASN A 62 17.52 -14.19 -8.71
CA ASN A 62 17.08 -13.50 -9.91
C ASN A 62 15.74 -12.77 -9.72
N ALA A 63 15.27 -12.59 -8.48
CA ALA A 63 14.05 -11.86 -8.20
C ALA A 63 14.07 -10.47 -8.83
N ARG A 64 13.08 -10.15 -9.67
CA ARG A 64 12.95 -8.85 -10.34
C ARG A 64 11.97 -7.92 -9.65
N ARG A 65 11.07 -8.48 -8.87
CA ARG A 65 10.04 -7.76 -8.12
C ARG A 65 9.88 -8.33 -6.73
N ILE A 66 9.83 -7.45 -5.75
CA ILE A 66 9.59 -7.79 -4.34
C ILE A 66 8.36 -7.03 -3.86
N PHE A 67 7.51 -7.71 -3.10
CA PHE A 67 6.41 -7.09 -2.39
C PHE A 67 6.75 -6.99 -0.90
N TRP A 68 6.76 -5.76 -0.37
CA TRP A 68 6.97 -5.50 1.05
C TRP A 68 5.65 -5.67 1.79
N THR A 69 5.60 -6.68 2.66
CA THR A 69 4.39 -6.97 3.42
C THR A 69 4.27 -6.10 4.67
N GLY A 70 3.07 -6.01 5.18
CA GLY A 70 2.61 -5.15 6.27
C GLY A 70 1.34 -4.42 5.84
N ALA A 71 0.60 -3.80 6.78
CA ALA A 71 -0.64 -3.10 6.42
C ALA A 71 -0.40 -1.87 5.55
N ASN A 72 0.66 -1.13 5.85
CA ASN A 72 1.03 0.07 5.09
C ASN A 72 2.53 0.39 5.25
N PRO A 73 3.42 -0.41 4.64
CA PRO A 73 4.87 -0.16 4.70
C PRO A 73 5.25 1.24 4.19
N PHE A 74 4.48 1.80 3.26
CA PHE A 74 4.73 3.15 2.75
C PHE A 74 4.56 4.26 3.81
N ALA A 75 4.01 3.94 4.99
CA ALA A 75 3.97 4.86 6.14
C ALA A 75 5.35 5.15 6.75
N MET A 76 6.36 4.35 6.47
CA MET A 76 7.74 4.62 6.90
C MET A 76 8.21 5.98 6.40
N SER A 77 9.17 6.60 7.11
CA SER A 77 9.81 7.83 6.65
C SER A 77 10.51 7.64 5.30
N TYR A 78 10.73 8.74 4.59
CA TYR A 78 11.50 8.73 3.34
C TYR A 78 12.86 8.05 3.52
N GLU A 79 13.57 8.35 4.59
CA GLU A 79 14.89 7.80 4.89
C GLU A 79 14.85 6.28 5.08
N ASN A 80 13.86 5.79 5.84
CA ASN A 80 13.68 4.36 6.08
C ASN A 80 13.29 3.59 4.81
N LEU A 81 12.40 4.17 3.98
CA LEU A 81 12.05 3.59 2.69
C LEU A 81 13.26 3.54 1.75
N ARG A 82 14.00 4.65 1.67
CA ARG A 82 15.18 4.76 0.82
C ARG A 82 16.28 3.78 1.23
N LEU A 83 16.58 3.73 2.52
CA LEU A 83 17.59 2.81 3.06
C LEU A 83 17.27 1.36 2.66
N ARG A 84 16.06 0.89 2.98
CA ARG A 84 15.65 -0.48 2.66
C ARG A 84 15.62 -0.76 1.16
N ALA A 85 15.22 0.21 0.34
CA ALA A 85 15.20 0.04 -1.11
C ALA A 85 16.61 -0.15 -1.67
N TRP A 86 17.59 0.58 -1.18
CA TRP A 86 18.99 0.38 -1.58
C TRP A 86 19.53 -0.95 -1.06
N THR A 87 19.25 -1.32 0.19
CA THR A 87 19.64 -2.63 0.74
C THR A 87 19.07 -3.78 -0.11
N VAL A 88 17.80 -3.70 -0.55
CA VAL A 88 17.25 -4.71 -1.48
C VAL A 88 18.10 -4.81 -2.75
N ARG A 89 18.50 -3.69 -3.33
CA ARG A 89 19.28 -3.69 -4.59
C ARG A 89 20.70 -4.21 -4.39
N ASP A 90 21.29 -4.00 -3.23
CA ASP A 90 22.63 -4.51 -2.90
C ASP A 90 22.62 -6.05 -2.77
N TYR A 91 21.57 -6.61 -2.19
CA TYR A 91 21.42 -8.05 -2.06
C TYR A 91 20.94 -8.71 -3.35
N LEU A 92 19.97 -8.10 -4.03
CA LEU A 92 19.26 -8.65 -5.20
C LEU A 92 19.45 -7.73 -6.41
N ILE A 93 20.63 -7.83 -7.02
CA ILE A 93 21.07 -6.94 -8.10
C ILE A 93 20.15 -6.91 -9.33
N LYS A 94 19.30 -7.94 -9.52
CA LYS A 94 18.31 -7.99 -10.60
C LYS A 94 16.96 -7.42 -10.20
N CYS A 95 16.77 -7.01 -8.94
CA CYS A 95 15.52 -6.44 -8.48
C CYS A 95 15.31 -5.05 -9.10
N GLN A 96 14.24 -4.92 -9.87
CA GLN A 96 13.88 -3.70 -10.59
C GLN A 96 12.84 -2.87 -9.83
N THR A 97 11.89 -3.54 -9.17
CA THR A 97 10.77 -2.89 -8.52
C THR A 97 10.41 -3.49 -7.17
N MET A 98 10.01 -2.61 -6.26
CA MET A 98 9.51 -2.94 -4.92
C MET A 98 8.12 -2.34 -4.77
N ALA A 99 7.14 -3.21 -4.59
CA ALA A 99 5.74 -2.85 -4.38
C ALA A 99 5.33 -3.02 -2.91
N MET A 100 4.28 -2.33 -2.49
CA MET A 100 3.78 -2.41 -1.13
C MET A 100 2.38 -1.83 -0.99
N PHE A 101 1.75 -2.10 0.15
CA PHE A 101 0.53 -1.39 0.53
C PHE A 101 0.80 0.03 0.99
N SER A 102 -0.17 0.91 0.71
CA SER A 102 -0.15 2.30 1.11
C SER A 102 -1.56 2.81 1.44
N SER A 103 -1.63 3.90 2.15
CA SER A 103 -2.82 4.72 2.25
C SER A 103 -2.55 6.14 1.73
N ILE A 104 -3.61 6.89 1.45
CA ILE A 104 -3.50 8.31 1.02
C ILE A 104 -2.71 9.14 2.02
N ARG A 105 -2.86 8.86 3.32
CA ARG A 105 -2.14 9.57 4.39
C ARG A 105 -0.63 9.31 4.38
N ASP A 106 -0.22 8.14 3.94
CA ASP A 106 1.21 7.77 3.89
C ASP A 106 1.93 8.56 2.78
N ILE A 107 1.20 8.89 1.71
CA ILE A 107 1.70 9.71 0.60
C ILE A 107 1.77 11.17 1.03
N LYS A 108 0.79 11.68 1.79
CA LYS A 108 0.71 13.07 2.26
C LYS A 108 1.98 13.51 2.99
N ASN A 109 2.62 12.61 3.72
CA ASN A 109 3.83 12.89 4.50
C ASN A 109 5.12 12.90 3.66
N LYS A 110 5.02 12.91 2.34
CA LYS A 110 6.18 12.90 1.44
C LYS A 110 6.05 13.98 0.37
N GLU A 111 7.15 14.68 0.15
CA GLU A 111 7.26 15.66 -0.91
C GLU A 111 7.53 14.98 -2.28
N VAL A 112 7.15 15.63 -3.38
CA VAL A 112 7.32 15.09 -4.75
C VAL A 112 8.78 14.71 -5.02
N TRP A 113 9.74 15.53 -4.60
CA TRP A 113 11.15 15.21 -4.79
C TRP A 113 11.58 13.93 -4.05
N GLN A 114 11.01 13.65 -2.87
CA GLN A 114 11.23 12.41 -2.12
C GLN A 114 10.64 11.23 -2.89
N LEU A 115 9.41 11.36 -3.39
CA LEU A 115 8.76 10.34 -4.20
C LEU A 115 9.56 10.02 -5.46
N ARG A 116 10.08 11.02 -6.17
CA ARG A 116 10.99 10.81 -7.32
C ARG A 116 12.25 10.04 -6.94
N LYS A 117 12.84 10.34 -5.78
CA LYS A 117 14.01 9.60 -5.28
C LYS A 117 13.67 8.15 -4.91
N LEU A 118 12.52 7.91 -4.30
CA LEU A 118 12.02 6.57 -3.99
C LEU A 118 11.75 5.78 -5.29
N ARG A 119 11.16 6.44 -6.30
CA ARG A 119 10.96 5.83 -7.63
C ARG A 119 12.29 5.42 -8.26
N ALA A 120 13.29 6.29 -8.21
CA ALA A 120 14.64 6.01 -8.71
C ALA A 120 15.34 4.86 -7.94
N ALA A 121 15.05 4.71 -6.64
CA ALA A 121 15.52 3.59 -5.83
C ALA A 121 14.81 2.26 -6.17
N GLY A 122 13.73 2.28 -6.95
CA GLY A 122 12.99 1.10 -7.37
C GLY A 122 11.62 0.91 -6.70
N ILE A 123 11.18 1.81 -5.82
CA ILE A 123 9.83 1.75 -5.25
C ILE A 123 8.82 2.09 -6.34
N ASN A 124 8.00 1.10 -6.71
CA ASN A 124 6.98 1.24 -7.76
C ASN A 124 5.89 0.18 -7.57
N GLY A 125 4.62 0.60 -7.68
CA GLY A 125 3.48 -0.29 -7.48
C GLY A 125 2.90 -0.17 -6.07
N LEU A 126 2.27 0.98 -5.76
CA LEU A 126 1.59 1.17 -4.49
C LEU A 126 0.15 0.67 -4.55
N SER A 127 -0.17 -0.35 -3.75
CA SER A 127 -1.55 -0.81 -3.57
C SER A 127 -2.24 0.09 -2.55
N ILE A 128 -3.10 0.98 -3.03
CA ILE A 128 -3.74 2.00 -2.21
C ILE A 128 -5.16 1.58 -1.87
N GLY A 129 -5.41 1.32 -0.58
CA GLY A 129 -6.76 1.10 -0.07
C GLY A 129 -7.55 2.40 -0.07
N THR A 130 -8.01 2.87 -1.24
CA THR A 130 -8.91 4.04 -1.34
C THR A 130 -10.31 3.70 -0.83
N GLU A 131 -10.78 2.51 -1.13
CA GLU A 131 -12.06 1.89 -0.82
C GLU A 131 -13.26 2.59 -1.47
N SER A 132 -13.21 3.91 -1.65
CA SER A 132 -14.27 4.76 -2.19
C SER A 132 -13.69 6.09 -2.69
N GLY A 133 -14.42 6.76 -3.58
CA GLY A 133 -14.25 8.16 -3.95
C GLY A 133 -15.43 9.02 -3.51
N ASP A 134 -16.34 8.48 -2.69
CA ASP A 134 -17.53 9.17 -2.15
C ASP A 134 -17.28 9.63 -0.71
N ASP A 135 -17.27 10.94 -0.48
CA ASP A 135 -16.91 11.51 0.84
C ASP A 135 -17.80 11.02 1.98
N GLN A 136 -19.10 10.80 1.72
CA GLN A 136 -19.97 10.25 2.75
C GLN A 136 -19.58 8.82 3.12
N THR A 137 -19.18 8.02 2.12
CA THR A 137 -18.69 6.65 2.35
C THR A 137 -17.34 6.66 3.05
N LEU A 138 -16.41 7.54 2.66
CA LEU A 138 -15.12 7.70 3.32
C LEU A 138 -15.26 8.11 4.79
N LEU A 139 -16.18 9.04 5.08
CA LEU A 139 -16.51 9.46 6.44
C LEU A 139 -17.15 8.32 7.25
N LEU A 140 -18.13 7.61 6.66
CA LEU A 140 -18.77 6.46 7.30
C LEU A 140 -17.76 5.36 7.65
N ALA A 141 -16.84 5.06 6.72
CA ALA A 141 -15.77 4.08 6.89
C ALA A 141 -14.64 4.56 7.80
N ASN A 142 -14.65 5.84 8.20
CA ASN A 142 -13.61 6.51 8.99
C ASN A 142 -12.21 6.35 8.37
N LYS A 143 -12.08 6.68 7.09
CA LYS A 143 -10.79 6.57 6.37
C LYS A 143 -9.78 7.65 6.79
N GLY A 144 -10.23 8.77 7.36
CA GLY A 144 -9.39 9.88 7.83
C GLY A 144 -8.81 10.74 6.70
N TYR A 145 -9.44 10.73 5.53
CA TYR A 145 -9.19 11.59 4.38
C TYR A 145 -10.45 11.67 3.53
N ASN A 146 -10.52 12.62 2.62
CA ASN A 146 -11.62 12.87 1.69
C ASN A 146 -11.20 12.66 0.21
N SER A 147 -12.13 12.92 -0.71
CA SER A 147 -11.89 12.78 -2.15
C SER A 147 -10.82 13.73 -2.67
N ASP A 148 -10.75 14.97 -2.18
CA ASP A 148 -9.74 15.95 -2.58
C ASP A 148 -8.34 15.49 -2.14
N ASP A 149 -8.19 14.94 -0.94
CA ASP A 149 -6.93 14.33 -0.48
C ASP A 149 -6.48 13.21 -1.44
N ILE A 150 -7.41 12.37 -1.93
CA ILE A 150 -7.08 11.31 -2.89
C ILE A 150 -6.50 11.90 -4.17
N VAL A 151 -7.18 12.91 -4.73
CA VAL A 151 -6.74 13.57 -5.97
C VAL A 151 -5.37 14.24 -5.78
N GLU A 152 -5.21 15.01 -4.72
CA GLU A 152 -3.96 15.72 -4.42
C GLU A 152 -2.77 14.75 -4.28
N GLN A 153 -2.94 13.70 -3.47
CA GLN A 153 -1.82 12.81 -3.20
C GLN A 153 -1.49 11.90 -4.40
N CYS A 154 -2.50 11.44 -5.15
CA CYS A 154 -2.23 10.62 -6.34
C CYS A 154 -1.58 11.43 -7.46
N ARG A 155 -1.89 12.72 -7.62
CA ARG A 155 -1.17 13.60 -8.55
C ARG A 155 0.32 13.72 -8.21
N LYS A 156 0.69 13.69 -6.94
CA LYS A 156 2.11 13.64 -6.54
C LYS A 156 2.79 12.34 -6.99
N LEU A 157 2.07 11.21 -6.97
CA LEU A 157 2.57 9.94 -7.50
C LEU A 157 2.72 9.99 -9.02
N ASP A 158 1.72 10.53 -9.73
CA ASP A 158 1.78 10.74 -11.19
C ASP A 158 3.00 11.59 -11.56
N GLU A 159 3.22 12.70 -10.87
CA GLU A 159 4.35 13.59 -11.08
C GLU A 159 5.71 12.93 -10.77
N ALA A 160 5.73 12.01 -9.81
CA ALA A 160 6.93 11.26 -9.46
C ALA A 160 7.17 10.02 -10.34
N GLY A 161 6.20 9.62 -11.18
CA GLY A 161 6.24 8.43 -12.01
C GLY A 161 6.13 7.12 -11.21
N ILE A 162 5.48 7.14 -10.05
CA ILE A 162 5.21 5.94 -9.25
C ILE A 162 3.85 5.37 -9.66
N GLU A 163 3.86 4.13 -10.15
CA GLU A 163 2.64 3.38 -10.44
C GLU A 163 1.88 3.07 -9.15
N TYR A 164 0.55 3.14 -9.22
CA TYR A 164 -0.33 2.80 -8.12
C TYR A 164 -1.60 2.10 -8.60
N TYR A 165 -2.21 1.36 -7.68
CA TYR A 165 -3.42 0.58 -7.90
C TYR A 165 -4.44 0.97 -6.85
N PHE A 166 -5.71 1.10 -7.24
CA PHE A 166 -6.78 1.36 -6.28
C PHE A 166 -7.48 0.06 -5.86
N VAL A 167 -7.83 0.00 -4.59
CA VAL A 167 -8.83 -0.93 -4.10
C VAL A 167 -10.13 -0.15 -3.93
N TYR A 168 -11.19 -0.57 -4.60
CA TYR A 168 -12.56 -0.09 -4.44
C TYR A 168 -13.38 -1.17 -3.74
N MET A 169 -14.13 -0.78 -2.70
CA MET A 169 -14.89 -1.76 -1.90
C MET A 169 -16.39 -1.58 -2.09
N THR A 170 -17.03 -2.57 -2.70
CA THR A 170 -18.50 -2.62 -2.80
C THR A 170 -19.12 -2.93 -1.44
N GLY A 171 -20.33 -2.43 -1.20
CA GLY A 171 -21.04 -2.62 0.08
C GLY A 171 -20.65 -1.63 1.18
N LEU A 172 -19.50 -0.97 1.08
CA LEU A 172 -18.97 -0.07 2.12
C LEU A 172 -19.89 1.12 2.42
N ALA A 173 -20.63 1.61 1.42
CA ALA A 173 -21.58 2.73 1.56
C ALA A 173 -22.87 2.37 2.34
N GLY A 174 -23.08 1.08 2.62
CA GLY A 174 -24.30 0.59 3.25
C GLY A 174 -25.49 0.49 2.29
N LYS A 175 -26.60 -0.07 2.81
CA LYS A 175 -27.81 -0.36 2.03
C LYS A 175 -28.38 0.93 1.38
N GLY A 176 -28.70 0.85 0.10
CA GLY A 176 -29.32 1.94 -0.68
C GLY A 176 -28.35 2.97 -1.23
N ASN A 177 -27.08 3.00 -0.77
CA ASN A 177 -26.09 4.03 -1.15
C ASN A 177 -25.08 3.57 -2.22
N GLY A 178 -25.17 2.32 -2.67
CA GLY A 178 -24.19 1.72 -3.59
C GLY A 178 -24.05 2.49 -4.90
N TYR A 179 -25.17 2.92 -5.50
CA TYR A 179 -25.15 3.68 -6.76
C TYR A 179 -24.42 5.03 -6.61
N ARG A 180 -24.73 5.80 -5.58
CA ARG A 180 -24.04 7.07 -5.29
C ARG A 180 -22.54 6.85 -5.11
N ASN A 181 -22.16 5.87 -4.29
CA ASN A 181 -20.77 5.51 -4.05
C ASN A 181 -20.05 5.15 -5.36
N ALA A 182 -20.65 4.31 -6.19
CA ALA A 182 -20.09 3.88 -7.46
C ALA A 182 -19.87 5.07 -8.42
N VAL A 183 -20.89 5.93 -8.58
CA VAL A 183 -20.82 7.09 -9.48
C VAL A 183 -19.75 8.10 -9.02
N ASN A 184 -19.73 8.43 -7.72
CA ASN A 184 -18.76 9.38 -7.19
C ASN A 184 -17.33 8.81 -7.25
N SER A 185 -17.16 7.53 -6.94
CA SER A 185 -15.85 6.87 -7.05
C SER A 185 -15.36 6.82 -8.50
N ALA A 186 -16.24 6.46 -9.45
CA ALA A 186 -15.88 6.44 -10.87
C ALA A 186 -15.46 7.85 -11.36
N ARG A 187 -16.22 8.89 -11.01
CA ARG A 187 -15.87 10.28 -11.36
C ARG A 187 -14.52 10.72 -10.81
N LEU A 188 -14.21 10.33 -9.57
CA LEU A 188 -12.93 10.66 -8.95
C LEU A 188 -11.80 9.89 -9.62
N PHE A 189 -11.92 8.57 -9.75
CA PHE A 189 -10.85 7.73 -10.29
C PHE A 189 -10.54 8.05 -11.75
N SER A 190 -11.53 8.52 -12.52
CA SER A 190 -11.34 8.97 -13.90
C SER A 190 -10.52 10.25 -14.05
N GLN A 191 -10.21 10.95 -12.96
CA GLN A 191 -9.34 12.15 -12.97
C GLN A 191 -7.87 11.80 -12.70
N LEU A 192 -7.57 10.52 -12.45
CA LEU A 192 -6.29 10.00 -11.99
C LEU A 192 -5.82 8.87 -12.91
N ASN A 193 -4.59 8.41 -12.73
CA ASN A 193 -3.97 7.40 -13.58
C ASN A 193 -3.62 6.11 -12.83
N PRO A 194 -4.56 5.48 -12.07
CA PRO A 194 -4.28 4.17 -11.49
C PRO A 194 -4.00 3.16 -12.60
N TYR A 195 -2.99 2.31 -12.42
CA TYR A 195 -2.68 1.27 -13.40
C TYR A 195 -3.85 0.29 -13.58
N PHE A 196 -4.55 -0.02 -12.48
CA PHE A 196 -5.85 -0.68 -12.49
C PHE A 196 -6.61 -0.41 -11.18
N ILE A 197 -7.87 -0.82 -11.13
CA ILE A 197 -8.74 -0.76 -9.95
C ILE A 197 -9.17 -2.18 -9.60
N SER A 198 -8.77 -2.67 -8.41
CA SER A 198 -9.32 -3.91 -7.84
C SER A 198 -10.68 -3.60 -7.22
N VAL A 199 -11.67 -4.44 -7.51
CA VAL A 199 -13.02 -4.31 -6.96
C VAL A 199 -13.25 -5.45 -5.97
N ASP A 200 -13.30 -5.10 -4.70
CA ASP A 200 -13.47 -6.04 -3.60
C ASP A 200 -14.88 -5.91 -3.00
N SER A 201 -15.38 -6.96 -2.39
CA SER A 201 -16.68 -6.95 -1.68
C SER A 201 -16.46 -6.93 -0.18
N LEU A 202 -17.18 -6.03 0.52
CA LEU A 202 -17.19 -6.02 1.98
C LEU A 202 -17.85 -7.31 2.50
N THR A 203 -17.13 -8.07 3.29
CA THR A 203 -17.64 -9.22 4.01
C THR A 203 -17.76 -8.88 5.49
N LEU A 204 -18.96 -9.03 6.04
CA LEU A 204 -19.19 -8.86 7.47
C LEU A 204 -19.00 -10.21 8.14
N PHE A 205 -18.16 -10.25 9.14
CA PHE A 205 -18.01 -11.42 9.99
C PHE A 205 -18.86 -11.22 11.23
N PRO A 206 -19.54 -12.28 11.72
CA PRO A 206 -20.21 -12.20 13.02
C PRO A 206 -19.14 -11.94 14.10
N ASP A 207 -19.52 -11.15 15.11
CA ASP A 207 -18.69 -10.84 16.28
C ASP A 207 -18.45 -12.09 17.15
#